data_06da357eb37d51278e7296e8fa621da8
#
_entry.id   06da357eb37d51278e7296e8fa621da8
#
_cell.length_a   1.000
_cell.length_b   1.000
_cell.length_c   1.000
_cell.angle_alpha   90.00
_cell.angle_beta   90.00
_cell.angle_gamma   90.00
#
_symmetry.space_group_name_H-M   'P 1'
#
loop_
_entity.id
_entity.type
_entity.pdbx_description
1 polymer ?
#
loop_
_entity_poly.entity_id
_entity_poly.type
_entity_poly.pdbx_seq_one_letter_code
_entity_poly.pdbx_strand_id
1 'polypeptide(L)'
;LPFEIMTNDKYEAARTGNWFNENTLAVCRLDKLSRNEDVQEKLKATDWDLIVCDEAHKMSASFWGGEVRPTKRHKLGQLLSTLTRHFLLLTATPHNGKEEDFQLFLSLLDGDRFEGKFRDGVHSVDVSDLMRRMVKEELLKFDGTPLFPERRAYTVPCRLSEAEAELYRKVTQYVREEFDRAEKLDSDGRKGTVGFALTILQRRLASSPEAIYQSLRRRRERLEKRCREEELLKRGANADMDWHRDLPSLTSDDLDDLEEAPEDEVEATEEHVVDQASAAKSITELRAEISTLQKLEGLALEVRQSNCDRKWEELSRLLQNQT
;
A
#
# COMPACT_ATOMS: atom_id res chain seq x y z
N LEU A 1 -0.30 28.13 -14.43
CA LEU A 1 -0.02 28.43 -13.03
C LEU A 1 1.24 27.67 -12.63
N PRO A 2 2.26 28.30 -12.05
CA PRO A 2 3.48 27.65 -11.61
C PRO A 2 3.24 27.00 -10.24
N PHE A 3 2.88 25.72 -10.22
CA PHE A 3 2.81 24.95 -8.99
C PHE A 3 4.19 24.47 -8.56
N GLU A 4 4.50 24.57 -7.27
CA GLU A 4 5.72 24.04 -6.68
C GLU A 4 5.45 22.70 -5.97
N ILE A 5 6.27 21.68 -6.30
CA ILE A 5 6.21 20.37 -5.65
C ILE A 5 7.06 20.40 -4.40
N MET A 6 6.47 20.03 -3.26
CA MET A 6 7.16 19.92 -1.98
C MET A 6 8.04 18.66 -1.95
N THR A 7 9.35 18.84 -2.03
CA THR A 7 10.37 17.82 -1.76
C THR A 7 11.03 18.09 -0.41
N ASN A 8 11.80 17.13 0.12
CA ASN A 8 12.54 17.33 1.38
C ASN A 8 13.53 18.48 1.27
N ASP A 9 14.32 18.49 0.20
CA ASP A 9 15.35 19.52 -0.03
C ASP A 9 14.75 20.94 -0.11
N LYS A 10 13.63 21.09 -0.83
CA LYS A 10 12.92 22.38 -0.94
C LYS A 10 12.30 22.82 0.38
N TYR A 11 11.76 21.87 1.14
CA TYR A 11 11.17 22.14 2.44
C TYR A 11 12.22 22.63 3.46
N GLU A 12 13.39 21.98 3.50
CA GLU A 12 14.49 22.35 4.38
C GLU A 12 15.18 23.66 3.93
N ALA A 13 15.21 23.94 2.63
CA ALA A 13 15.82 25.14 2.07
C ALA A 13 14.95 26.41 2.18
N ALA A 14 13.76 26.34 2.80
CA ALA A 14 12.85 27.48 2.93
C ALA A 14 13.48 28.63 3.75
N ARG A 15 13.54 29.81 3.14
CA ARG A 15 14.23 30.98 3.71
C ARG A 15 13.50 31.57 4.91
N THR A 16 12.15 31.49 4.91
CA THR A 16 11.29 31.99 5.99
C THR A 16 11.17 30.98 7.14
N GLY A 17 11.74 29.77 6.99
CA GLY A 17 11.54 28.65 7.89
C GLY A 17 10.18 27.93 7.71
N ASN A 18 9.30 28.47 6.86
CA ASN A 18 8.04 27.84 6.47
C ASN A 18 7.85 27.86 4.95
N TRP A 19 8.04 26.71 4.33
CA TRP A 19 7.93 26.54 2.88
C TRP A 19 6.56 26.94 2.31
N PHE A 20 5.48 26.75 3.07
CA PHE A 20 4.13 27.08 2.64
C PHE A 20 3.89 28.59 2.53
N ASN A 21 4.58 29.41 3.31
CA ASN A 21 4.50 30.88 3.20
C ASN A 21 5.20 31.40 1.93
N GLU A 22 6.14 30.64 1.40
CA GLU A 22 6.88 31.01 0.18
C GLU A 22 6.19 30.53 -1.10
N ASN A 23 5.30 29.53 -0.98
CA ASN A 23 4.70 28.81 -2.10
C ASN A 23 3.18 28.81 -1.99
N THR A 24 2.53 29.79 -2.60
CA THR A 24 1.07 29.94 -2.60
C THR A 24 0.35 28.94 -3.51
N LEU A 25 1.06 28.30 -4.45
CA LEU A 25 0.57 27.24 -5.33
C LEU A 25 1.43 26.00 -5.09
N ALA A 26 0.97 25.14 -4.21
CA ALA A 26 1.72 23.99 -3.71
C ALA A 26 1.10 22.64 -4.13
N VAL A 27 1.95 21.67 -4.47
CA VAL A 27 1.57 20.26 -4.62
C VAL A 27 2.32 19.48 -3.55
N CYS A 28 1.57 18.77 -2.72
CA CYS A 28 2.10 18.01 -1.61
C CYS A 28 1.60 16.56 -1.64
N ARG A 29 2.42 15.64 -1.16
CA ARG A 29 2.00 14.24 -0.97
C ARG A 29 1.20 14.12 0.32
N LEU A 30 0.01 13.50 0.24
CA LEU A 30 -0.88 13.29 1.37
C LEU A 30 -0.18 12.52 2.50
N ASP A 31 0.56 11.47 2.17
CA ASP A 31 1.26 10.64 3.14
C ASP A 31 2.34 11.40 3.91
N LYS A 32 3.12 12.22 3.21
CA LYS A 32 4.14 13.06 3.84
C LYS A 32 3.53 14.03 4.84
N LEU A 33 2.40 14.66 4.47
CA LEU A 33 1.69 15.58 5.36
C LEU A 33 1.09 14.84 6.57
N SER A 34 0.53 13.63 6.38
CA SER A 34 -0.14 12.89 7.45
C SER A 34 0.81 12.32 8.51
N ARG A 35 2.07 12.06 8.14
CA ARG A 35 3.06 11.42 9.03
C ARG A 35 4.01 12.40 9.73
N ASN A 36 4.11 13.63 9.23
CA ASN A 36 5.11 14.60 9.73
C ASN A 36 4.44 15.73 10.51
N GLU A 37 4.52 15.66 11.84
CA GLU A 37 3.94 16.66 12.74
C GLU A 37 4.56 18.04 12.58
N ASP A 38 5.88 18.15 12.32
CA ASP A 38 6.55 19.43 12.06
C ASP A 38 6.00 20.11 10.81
N VAL A 39 5.74 19.34 9.75
CA VAL A 39 5.12 19.84 8.53
C VAL A 39 3.69 20.32 8.81
N GLN A 40 2.91 19.59 9.61
CA GLN A 40 1.56 19.98 10.00
C GLN A 40 1.55 21.26 10.85
N GLU A 41 2.51 21.42 11.79
CA GLU A 41 2.62 22.66 12.58
C GLU A 41 2.93 23.86 11.69
N LYS A 42 3.80 23.73 10.70
CA LYS A 42 4.06 24.81 9.75
C LYS A 42 2.87 25.09 8.83
N LEU A 43 2.12 24.05 8.47
CA LEU A 43 0.91 24.19 7.67
C LEU A 43 -0.20 24.91 8.46
N LYS A 44 -0.35 24.64 9.77
CA LYS A 44 -1.30 25.34 10.67
C LYS A 44 -1.09 26.86 10.73
N ALA A 45 0.13 27.33 10.46
CA ALA A 45 0.46 28.74 10.44
C ALA A 45 0.11 29.41 9.11
N THR A 46 -0.59 28.74 8.20
CA THR A 46 -0.96 29.24 6.87
C THR A 46 -2.47 29.17 6.65
N ASP A 47 -2.97 29.95 5.70
CA ASP A 47 -4.38 30.04 5.35
C ASP A 47 -4.52 29.90 3.82
N TRP A 48 -5.50 29.10 3.38
CA TRP A 48 -5.64 28.73 1.97
C TRP A 48 -7.04 29.08 1.45
N ASP A 49 -7.11 29.63 0.25
CA ASP A 49 -8.40 29.86 -0.41
C ASP A 49 -9.03 28.54 -0.87
N LEU A 50 -8.21 27.62 -1.39
CA LEU A 50 -8.66 26.33 -1.90
C LEU A 50 -7.63 25.23 -1.60
N ILE A 51 -8.08 24.15 -1.02
CA ILE A 51 -7.33 22.90 -0.94
C ILE A 51 -8.08 21.83 -1.76
N VAL A 52 -7.35 21.18 -2.66
CA VAL A 52 -7.85 20.05 -3.46
C VAL A 52 -7.14 18.80 -3.01
N CYS A 53 -7.90 17.78 -2.60
CA CYS A 53 -7.38 16.46 -2.26
C CYS A 53 -7.83 15.45 -3.31
N ASP A 54 -6.87 14.91 -4.05
CA ASP A 54 -7.11 13.78 -4.95
C ASP A 54 -7.01 12.46 -4.19
N GLU A 55 -7.70 11.42 -4.68
CA GLU A 55 -7.86 10.12 -4.01
C GLU A 55 -8.30 10.30 -2.53
N ALA A 56 -9.22 11.22 -2.32
CA ALA A 56 -9.64 11.66 -0.98
C ALA A 56 -10.27 10.56 -0.12
N HIS A 57 -10.69 9.42 -0.70
CA HIS A 57 -11.13 8.23 0.04
C HIS A 57 -10.05 7.72 1.01
N LYS A 58 -8.78 8.03 0.76
CA LYS A 58 -7.65 7.72 1.66
C LYS A 58 -7.73 8.45 3.00
N MET A 59 -8.49 9.54 3.09
CA MET A 59 -8.73 10.26 4.34
C MET A 59 -9.96 9.72 5.09
N SER A 60 -10.42 8.52 4.80
CA SER A 60 -11.52 7.90 5.53
C SER A 60 -11.11 7.52 6.95
N ALA A 61 -12.12 7.39 7.83
CA ALA A 61 -12.00 6.78 9.14
C ALA A 61 -12.93 5.58 9.20
N SER A 62 -12.71 4.70 10.15
CA SER A 62 -13.58 3.55 10.38
C SER A 62 -14.31 3.65 11.71
N PHE A 63 -15.52 3.06 11.73
CA PHE A 63 -16.32 2.94 12.93
C PHE A 63 -16.28 1.48 13.40
N TRP A 64 -15.77 1.25 14.60
CA TRP A 64 -15.62 -0.09 15.14
C TRP A 64 -15.97 -0.16 16.62
N GLY A 65 -16.86 -1.09 16.99
CA GLY A 65 -17.22 -1.32 18.40
C GLY A 65 -17.88 -0.13 19.09
N GLY A 66 -18.53 0.77 18.34
CA GLY A 66 -19.16 1.97 18.89
C GLY A 66 -18.24 3.19 18.97
N GLU A 67 -16.98 3.08 18.54
CA GLU A 67 -16.00 4.17 18.55
C GLU A 67 -15.46 4.49 17.17
N VAL A 68 -15.20 5.77 16.92
CA VAL A 68 -14.54 6.23 15.70
C VAL A 68 -13.04 5.99 15.83
N ARG A 69 -12.45 5.31 14.86
CA ARG A 69 -10.99 5.13 14.73
C ARG A 69 -10.47 5.98 13.57
N PRO A 70 -10.02 7.21 13.88
CA PRO A 70 -9.49 8.09 12.85
C PRO A 70 -8.08 7.66 12.45
N THR A 71 -7.85 7.50 11.14
CA THR A 71 -6.51 7.31 10.59
C THR A 71 -5.68 8.60 10.69
N LYS A 72 -4.35 8.53 10.51
CA LYS A 72 -3.50 9.72 10.45
C LYS A 72 -3.95 10.66 9.32
N ARG A 73 -4.35 10.10 8.18
CA ARG A 73 -4.86 10.86 7.03
C ARG A 73 -6.21 11.51 7.30
N HIS A 74 -7.10 10.85 8.05
CA HIS A 74 -8.36 11.44 8.47
C HIS A 74 -8.13 12.66 9.38
N LYS A 75 -7.23 12.54 10.37
CA LYS A 75 -6.83 13.67 11.24
C LYS A 75 -6.23 14.83 10.44
N LEU A 76 -5.40 14.51 9.43
CA LEU A 76 -4.91 15.53 8.50
C LEU A 76 -6.07 16.17 7.72
N GLY A 77 -7.03 15.40 7.23
CA GLY A 77 -8.22 15.92 6.53
C GLY A 77 -9.01 16.88 7.41
N GLN A 78 -9.20 16.54 8.69
CA GLN A 78 -9.82 17.42 9.68
C GLN A 78 -9.01 18.72 9.88
N LEU A 79 -7.69 18.63 9.92
CA LEU A 79 -6.84 19.83 9.99
C LEU A 79 -6.99 20.68 8.71
N LEU A 80 -6.88 20.08 7.53
CA LEU A 80 -6.96 20.78 6.24
C LEU A 80 -8.29 21.50 6.07
N SER A 81 -9.39 20.92 6.52
CA SER A 81 -10.72 21.55 6.47
C SER A 81 -10.81 22.86 7.26
N THR A 82 -10.00 22.99 8.33
CA THR A 82 -9.95 24.22 9.15
C THR A 82 -9.04 25.32 8.55
N LEU A 83 -8.15 24.93 7.63
CA LEU A 83 -7.15 25.84 7.06
C LEU A 83 -7.55 26.40 5.69
N THR A 84 -8.71 26.03 5.18
CA THR A 84 -9.13 26.47 3.85
C THR A 84 -10.56 26.99 3.83
N ARG A 85 -10.81 27.97 2.97
CA ARG A 85 -12.16 28.45 2.69
C ARG A 85 -12.97 27.47 1.83
N HIS A 86 -12.30 26.80 0.89
CA HIS A 86 -12.92 25.84 -0.01
C HIS A 86 -12.14 24.52 0.02
N PHE A 87 -12.80 23.46 0.44
CA PHE A 87 -12.21 22.12 0.49
C PHE A 87 -12.84 21.22 -0.56
N LEU A 88 -12.05 20.81 -1.57
CA LEU A 88 -12.50 19.98 -2.67
C LEU A 88 -11.89 18.57 -2.54
N LEU A 89 -12.75 17.58 -2.36
CA LEU A 89 -12.37 16.17 -2.26
C LEU A 89 -12.70 15.45 -3.57
N LEU A 90 -11.69 14.92 -4.25
CA LEU A 90 -11.84 14.17 -5.49
C LEU A 90 -11.60 12.69 -5.21
N THR A 91 -12.50 11.82 -5.65
CA THR A 91 -12.34 10.37 -5.51
C THR A 91 -13.21 9.60 -6.49
N ALA A 92 -12.72 8.46 -6.96
CA ALA A 92 -13.51 7.51 -7.74
C ALA A 92 -14.36 6.59 -6.84
N THR A 93 -13.98 6.41 -5.58
CA THR A 93 -14.58 5.44 -4.64
C THR A 93 -14.88 6.09 -3.29
N PRO A 94 -15.87 7.01 -3.20
CA PRO A 94 -16.17 7.71 -1.95
C PRO A 94 -16.72 6.80 -0.86
N HIS A 95 -17.17 5.59 -1.21
CA HIS A 95 -17.90 4.67 -0.35
C HIS A 95 -17.28 3.26 -0.41
N ASN A 96 -16.89 2.72 0.73
CA ASN A 96 -16.33 1.38 0.89
C ASN A 96 -17.38 0.28 1.17
N GLY A 97 -18.68 0.62 1.08
CA GLY A 97 -19.81 -0.29 1.36
C GLY A 97 -20.36 -0.16 2.78
N LYS A 98 -19.73 0.62 3.67
CA LYS A 98 -20.24 0.90 5.02
C LYS A 98 -20.68 2.36 5.10
N GLU A 99 -21.95 2.55 5.44
CA GLU A 99 -22.57 3.89 5.53
C GLU A 99 -21.90 4.76 6.59
N GLU A 100 -21.49 4.17 7.71
CA GLU A 100 -20.82 4.87 8.80
C GLU A 100 -19.49 5.47 8.37
N ASP A 101 -18.68 4.69 7.65
CA ASP A 101 -17.37 5.14 7.16
C ASP A 101 -17.53 6.24 6.11
N PHE A 102 -18.59 6.16 5.29
CA PHE A 102 -18.92 7.21 4.33
C PHE A 102 -19.36 8.51 5.00
N GLN A 103 -20.16 8.44 6.07
CA GLN A 103 -20.52 9.61 6.86
C GLN A 103 -19.29 10.25 7.52
N LEU A 104 -18.37 9.44 8.07
CA LEU A 104 -17.11 9.94 8.60
C LEU A 104 -16.25 10.62 7.54
N PHE A 105 -16.25 10.12 6.32
CA PHE A 105 -15.58 10.78 5.20
C PHE A 105 -16.23 12.14 4.86
N LEU A 106 -17.57 12.21 4.82
CA LEU A 106 -18.29 13.45 4.59
C LEU A 106 -18.17 14.45 5.74
N SER A 107 -17.90 14.00 6.96
CA SER A 107 -17.65 14.88 8.12
C SER A 107 -16.42 15.79 7.94
N LEU A 108 -15.53 15.46 7.00
CA LEU A 108 -14.42 16.35 6.61
C LEU A 108 -14.90 17.63 5.93
N LEU A 109 -16.11 17.61 5.31
CA LEU A 109 -16.74 18.76 4.68
C LEU A 109 -17.71 19.48 5.61
N ASP A 110 -18.47 18.70 6.40
CA ASP A 110 -19.48 19.23 7.33
C ASP A 110 -19.58 18.31 8.55
N GLY A 111 -18.78 18.60 9.57
CA GLY A 111 -18.72 17.81 10.80
C GLY A 111 -20.00 17.83 11.61
N ASP A 112 -20.76 18.93 11.55
CA ASP A 112 -22.01 19.08 12.31
C ASP A 112 -23.14 18.21 11.74
N ARG A 113 -23.14 18.02 10.43
CA ARG A 113 -24.14 17.22 9.69
C ARG A 113 -23.85 15.72 9.73
N PHE A 114 -22.56 15.32 9.73
CA PHE A 114 -22.10 13.95 9.63
C PHE A 114 -21.30 13.53 10.86
N GLU A 115 -21.97 13.18 11.95
CA GLU A 115 -21.31 12.78 13.21
C GLU A 115 -20.77 11.34 13.23
N GLY A 116 -20.98 10.55 12.17
CA GLY A 116 -20.59 9.14 12.12
C GLY A 116 -21.31 8.22 13.09
N LYS A 117 -22.32 8.73 13.80
CA LYS A 117 -23.15 7.95 14.71
C LYS A 117 -24.48 7.61 14.04
N PHE A 118 -24.80 6.33 14.00
CA PHE A 118 -26.15 5.90 13.61
C PHE A 118 -27.15 6.47 14.59
N ARG A 119 -28.01 7.36 14.12
CA ARG A 119 -29.30 7.61 14.76
C ARG A 119 -30.25 6.54 14.24
N ASP A 120 -30.78 5.71 15.13
CA ASP A 120 -31.76 4.68 14.80
C ASP A 120 -32.82 5.22 13.85
N GLY A 121 -32.84 4.68 12.62
CA GLY A 121 -33.92 4.92 11.64
C GLY A 121 -33.62 5.87 10.47
N VAL A 122 -32.48 6.56 10.39
CA VAL A 122 -32.12 7.41 9.24
C VAL A 122 -31.05 6.73 8.39
N HIS A 123 -31.45 5.99 7.37
CA HIS A 123 -30.55 5.19 6.54
C HIS A 123 -30.01 5.91 5.29
N SER A 124 -30.43 7.13 5.02
CA SER A 124 -29.88 7.91 3.90
C SER A 124 -29.91 9.41 4.21
N VAL A 125 -28.75 10.04 4.14
CA VAL A 125 -28.64 11.50 4.18
C VAL A 125 -28.56 12.01 2.75
N ASP A 126 -29.38 13.01 2.41
CA ASP A 126 -29.27 13.68 1.12
C ASP A 126 -27.94 14.44 1.06
N VAL A 127 -27.08 14.08 0.12
CA VAL A 127 -25.74 14.65 -0.10
C VAL A 127 -25.63 15.38 -1.45
N SER A 128 -26.75 15.60 -2.11
CA SER A 128 -26.80 16.18 -3.46
C SER A 128 -26.24 17.61 -3.54
N ASP A 129 -26.24 18.32 -2.43
CA ASP A 129 -25.65 19.65 -2.27
C ASP A 129 -24.14 19.65 -2.03
N LEU A 130 -23.58 18.55 -1.51
CA LEU A 130 -22.17 18.41 -1.17
C LEU A 130 -21.39 17.57 -2.17
N MET A 131 -22.04 16.60 -2.83
CA MET A 131 -21.38 15.64 -3.68
C MET A 131 -21.99 15.59 -5.08
N ARG A 132 -21.13 15.60 -6.10
CA ARG A 132 -21.51 15.31 -7.48
C ARG A 132 -20.81 14.04 -7.96
N ARG A 133 -21.59 13.02 -8.28
CA ARG A 133 -21.10 11.81 -8.91
C ARG A 133 -21.26 11.90 -10.42
N MET A 134 -20.21 11.53 -11.15
CA MET A 134 -20.20 11.48 -12.61
C MET A 134 -19.58 10.14 -13.04
N VAL A 135 -20.24 9.40 -13.91
CA VAL A 135 -19.72 8.16 -14.48
C VAL A 135 -19.47 8.36 -15.98
N LYS A 136 -18.44 7.69 -16.51
CA LYS A 136 -18.01 7.87 -17.90
C LYS A 136 -19.11 7.54 -18.92
N GLU A 137 -19.98 6.60 -18.58
CA GLU A 137 -21.10 6.16 -19.40
C GLU A 137 -22.17 7.22 -19.59
N GLU A 138 -22.29 8.17 -18.66
CA GLU A 138 -23.28 9.27 -18.68
C GLU A 138 -22.73 10.54 -19.33
N LEU A 139 -21.42 10.58 -19.61
CA LEU A 139 -20.81 11.78 -20.19
C LEU A 139 -21.03 11.81 -21.71
N LEU A 140 -21.67 12.88 -22.16
CA LEU A 140 -21.98 13.12 -23.56
C LEU A 140 -21.15 14.29 -24.13
N LYS A 141 -20.88 14.23 -25.43
CA LYS A 141 -20.39 15.36 -26.20
C LYS A 141 -21.52 16.38 -26.42
N PHE A 142 -21.19 17.54 -26.95
CA PHE A 142 -22.19 18.57 -27.26
C PHE A 142 -23.24 18.15 -28.30
N ASP A 143 -22.90 17.19 -29.15
CA ASP A 143 -23.80 16.60 -30.14
C ASP A 143 -24.68 15.46 -29.59
N GLY A 144 -24.60 15.15 -28.28
CA GLY A 144 -25.37 14.10 -27.61
C GLY A 144 -24.79 12.68 -27.78
N THR A 145 -23.66 12.52 -28.47
CA THR A 145 -23.00 11.22 -28.57
C THR A 145 -22.16 10.92 -27.31
N PRO A 146 -21.97 9.63 -26.94
CA PRO A 146 -21.11 9.28 -25.80
C PRO A 146 -19.69 9.86 -25.91
N LEU A 147 -19.19 10.45 -24.82
CA LEU A 147 -17.83 11.00 -24.78
C LEU A 147 -16.78 9.90 -24.76
N PHE A 148 -17.08 8.77 -24.12
CA PHE A 148 -16.21 7.63 -24.00
C PHE A 148 -16.82 6.41 -24.71
N PRO A 149 -15.99 5.51 -25.27
CA PRO A 149 -16.46 4.24 -25.82
C PRO A 149 -17.01 3.34 -24.70
N GLU A 150 -17.87 2.41 -25.06
CA GLU A 150 -18.37 1.39 -24.14
C GLU A 150 -17.21 0.61 -23.50
N ARG A 151 -17.21 0.50 -22.17
CA ARG A 151 -16.25 -0.32 -21.44
C ARG A 151 -16.69 -1.77 -21.47
N ARG A 152 -15.86 -2.62 -22.05
CA ARG A 152 -16.06 -4.07 -22.04
C ARG A 152 -14.95 -4.72 -21.23
N ALA A 153 -15.33 -5.39 -20.14
CA ALA A 153 -14.41 -6.16 -19.31
C ALA A 153 -14.72 -7.65 -19.47
N TYR A 154 -13.72 -8.44 -19.76
CA TYR A 154 -13.80 -9.89 -19.83
C TYR A 154 -12.58 -10.54 -19.23
N THR A 155 -12.76 -11.72 -18.63
CA THR A 155 -11.66 -12.49 -18.07
C THR A 155 -11.14 -13.47 -19.10
N VAL A 156 -9.84 -13.41 -19.35
CA VAL A 156 -9.15 -14.36 -20.24
C VAL A 156 -8.47 -15.41 -19.38
N PRO A 157 -8.92 -16.70 -19.45
CA PRO A 157 -8.28 -17.77 -18.71
C PRO A 157 -6.92 -18.11 -19.35
N CYS A 158 -5.87 -18.09 -18.54
CA CYS A 158 -4.53 -18.54 -18.92
C CYS A 158 -4.22 -19.87 -18.23
N ARG A 159 -3.75 -20.87 -18.99
CA ARG A 159 -3.30 -22.15 -18.43
C ARG A 159 -1.78 -22.11 -18.26
N LEU A 160 -1.34 -22.29 -17.02
CA LEU A 160 0.08 -22.42 -16.72
C LEU A 160 0.68 -23.66 -17.41
N SER A 161 1.93 -23.58 -17.79
CA SER A 161 2.73 -24.75 -18.15
C SER A 161 2.95 -25.67 -16.93
N GLU A 162 3.36 -26.90 -17.12
CA GLU A 162 3.64 -27.82 -16.02
C GLU A 162 4.72 -27.27 -15.07
N ALA A 163 5.76 -26.64 -15.61
CA ALA A 163 6.84 -26.05 -14.83
C ALA A 163 6.37 -24.83 -14.02
N GLU A 164 5.57 -23.94 -14.64
CA GLU A 164 4.95 -22.80 -13.93
C GLU A 164 4.00 -23.27 -12.83
N ALA A 165 3.16 -24.30 -13.10
CA ALA A 165 2.23 -24.85 -12.13
C ALA A 165 2.95 -25.48 -10.93
N GLU A 166 4.07 -26.17 -11.18
CA GLU A 166 4.91 -26.74 -10.12
C GLU A 166 5.55 -25.66 -9.26
N LEU A 167 6.11 -24.62 -9.88
CA LEU A 167 6.67 -23.45 -9.18
C LEU A 167 5.59 -22.81 -8.32
N TYR A 168 4.40 -22.55 -8.90
CA TYR A 168 3.27 -21.92 -8.22
C TYR A 168 2.84 -22.73 -6.98
N ARG A 169 2.73 -24.03 -7.13
CA ARG A 169 2.37 -24.94 -6.04
C ARG A 169 3.39 -24.90 -4.90
N LYS A 170 4.68 -24.96 -5.21
CA LYS A 170 5.75 -25.01 -4.21
C LYS A 170 5.94 -23.67 -3.49
N VAL A 171 5.89 -22.55 -4.21
CA VAL A 171 5.95 -21.20 -3.58
C VAL A 171 4.72 -20.98 -2.70
N THR A 172 3.53 -21.37 -3.15
CA THR A 172 2.30 -21.26 -2.34
C THR A 172 2.38 -22.13 -1.08
N GLN A 173 2.95 -23.32 -1.19
CA GLN A 173 3.16 -24.19 -0.02
C GLN A 173 4.13 -23.55 0.98
N TYR A 174 5.26 -23.02 0.51
CA TYR A 174 6.23 -22.29 1.35
C TYR A 174 5.58 -21.10 2.07
N VAL A 175 4.81 -20.30 1.33
CA VAL A 175 4.09 -19.16 1.90
C VAL A 175 3.15 -19.61 3.02
N ARG A 176 2.36 -20.66 2.82
CA ARG A 176 1.44 -21.19 3.84
C ARG A 176 2.18 -21.68 5.08
N GLU A 177 3.26 -22.45 4.90
CA GLU A 177 4.05 -22.98 6.02
C GLU A 177 4.67 -21.85 6.86
N GLU A 178 5.14 -20.78 6.22
CA GLU A 178 5.68 -19.61 6.92
C GLU A 178 4.59 -18.74 7.56
N PHE A 179 3.39 -18.64 6.97
CA PHE A 179 2.23 -18.01 7.63
C PHE A 179 1.86 -18.74 8.92
N ASP A 180 1.75 -20.08 8.88
CA ASP A 180 1.43 -20.89 10.05
C ASP A 180 2.49 -20.76 11.15
N ARG A 181 3.75 -20.52 10.78
CA ARG A 181 4.82 -20.20 11.73
C ARG A 181 4.69 -18.78 12.29
N ALA A 182 4.40 -17.81 11.44
CA ALA A 182 4.22 -16.41 11.83
C ALA A 182 3.05 -16.24 12.81
N GLU A 183 1.97 -17.00 12.63
CA GLU A 183 0.82 -17.00 13.56
C GLU A 183 1.17 -17.43 14.98
N LYS A 184 2.25 -18.21 15.16
CA LYS A 184 2.76 -18.65 16.47
C LYS A 184 3.76 -17.69 17.10
N LEU A 185 3.94 -16.50 16.51
CA LEU A 185 4.78 -15.45 17.08
C LEU A 185 4.01 -14.66 18.14
N ASP A 186 4.69 -14.34 19.24
CA ASP A 186 4.08 -13.68 20.41
C ASP A 186 3.87 -12.16 20.24
N SER A 187 4.40 -11.56 19.16
CA SER A 187 4.28 -10.10 18.91
C SER A 187 3.45 -9.82 17.65
N ASP A 188 2.39 -9.02 17.80
CA ASP A 188 1.49 -8.65 16.70
C ASP A 188 2.19 -7.94 15.54
N GLY A 189 3.12 -7.03 15.82
CA GLY A 189 3.85 -6.29 14.79
C GLY A 189 4.74 -7.18 13.91
N ARG A 190 5.39 -8.19 14.50
CA ARG A 190 6.21 -9.15 13.75
C ARG A 190 5.36 -10.09 12.89
N LYS A 191 4.23 -10.52 13.42
CA LYS A 191 3.25 -11.33 12.70
C LYS A 191 2.76 -10.59 11.44
N GLY A 192 2.39 -9.33 11.57
CA GLY A 192 1.98 -8.47 10.46
C GLY A 192 3.07 -8.32 9.40
N THR A 193 4.31 -8.03 9.82
CA THR A 193 5.46 -7.86 8.91
C THR A 193 5.76 -9.12 8.10
N VAL A 194 5.78 -10.29 8.75
CA VAL A 194 5.99 -11.57 8.04
C VAL A 194 4.82 -11.87 7.11
N GLY A 195 3.57 -11.68 7.56
CA GLY A 195 2.38 -11.87 6.75
C GLY A 195 2.39 -11.01 5.49
N PHE A 196 2.75 -9.74 5.61
CA PHE A 196 2.91 -8.82 4.49
C PHE A 196 3.96 -9.30 3.49
N ALA A 197 5.18 -9.67 3.97
CA ALA A 197 6.24 -10.20 3.12
C ALA A 197 5.78 -11.41 2.28
N LEU A 198 5.02 -12.32 2.90
CA LEU A 198 4.51 -13.51 2.24
C LEU A 198 3.43 -13.19 1.20
N THR A 199 2.57 -12.20 1.47
CA THR A 199 1.57 -11.71 0.51
C THR A 199 2.24 -11.11 -0.73
N ILE A 200 3.32 -10.36 -0.54
CA ILE A 200 4.10 -9.82 -1.65
C ILE A 200 4.73 -10.93 -2.50
N LEU A 201 5.29 -11.97 -1.89
CA LEU A 201 5.80 -13.12 -2.65
C LEU A 201 4.71 -13.76 -3.51
N GLN A 202 3.48 -13.87 -3.01
CA GLN A 202 2.34 -14.35 -3.82
C GLN A 202 2.01 -13.40 -4.97
N ARG A 203 2.00 -12.09 -4.74
CA ARG A 203 1.79 -11.09 -5.81
C ARG A 203 2.89 -11.20 -6.88
N ARG A 204 4.16 -11.31 -6.49
CA ARG A 204 5.30 -11.47 -7.41
C ARG A 204 5.20 -12.78 -8.21
N LEU A 205 4.79 -13.88 -7.57
CA LEU A 205 4.53 -15.15 -8.23
C LEU A 205 3.42 -15.03 -9.30
N ALA A 206 2.34 -14.32 -8.98
CA ALA A 206 1.24 -14.07 -9.90
C ALA A 206 1.59 -13.07 -11.00
N SER A 207 2.63 -12.26 -10.83
CA SER A 207 3.09 -11.27 -11.82
C SER A 207 3.86 -11.91 -12.96
N SER A 208 5.05 -12.44 -12.71
CA SER A 208 5.88 -13.09 -13.73
C SER A 208 6.91 -14.03 -13.12
N PRO A 209 7.45 -15.01 -13.90
CA PRO A 209 8.57 -15.87 -13.49
C PRO A 209 9.82 -15.07 -13.11
N GLU A 210 10.09 -13.97 -13.78
CA GLU A 210 11.22 -13.08 -13.47
C GLU A 210 11.04 -12.43 -12.10
N ALA A 211 9.87 -11.86 -11.84
CA ALA A 211 9.60 -11.15 -10.57
C ALA A 211 9.75 -12.06 -9.35
N ILE A 212 9.21 -13.28 -9.40
CA ILE A 212 9.35 -14.23 -8.30
C ILE A 212 10.78 -14.73 -8.15
N TYR A 213 11.51 -15.01 -9.25
CA TYR A 213 12.90 -15.40 -9.22
C TYR A 213 13.76 -14.37 -8.48
N GLN A 214 13.66 -13.10 -8.87
CA GLN A 214 14.43 -12.02 -8.25
C GLN A 214 14.10 -11.86 -6.76
N SER A 215 12.82 -11.97 -6.40
CA SER A 215 12.39 -11.86 -5.00
C SER A 215 12.91 -13.02 -4.13
N LEU A 216 12.84 -14.25 -4.63
CA LEU A 216 13.37 -15.42 -3.90
C LEU A 216 14.88 -15.35 -3.72
N ARG A 217 15.60 -14.92 -4.78
CA ARG A 217 17.05 -14.74 -4.75
C ARG A 217 17.47 -13.69 -3.72
N ARG A 218 16.90 -12.47 -3.77
CA ARG A 218 17.23 -11.40 -2.84
C ARG A 218 16.94 -11.81 -1.40
N ARG A 219 15.76 -12.40 -1.14
CA ARG A 219 15.40 -12.90 0.17
C ARG A 219 16.42 -13.92 0.67
N ARG A 220 16.80 -14.90 -0.12
CA ARG A 220 17.81 -15.90 0.24
C ARG A 220 19.14 -15.23 0.59
N GLU A 221 19.66 -14.35 -0.27
CA GLU A 221 20.95 -13.67 -0.08
C GLU A 221 20.96 -12.88 1.25
N ARG A 222 19.87 -12.20 1.60
CA ARG A 222 19.76 -11.45 2.86
C ARG A 222 19.64 -12.35 4.07
N LEU A 223 18.85 -13.41 4.02
CA LEU A 223 18.77 -14.37 5.11
C LEU A 223 20.09 -15.12 5.32
N GLU A 224 20.86 -15.39 4.26
CA GLU A 224 22.22 -15.94 4.38
C GLU A 224 23.18 -14.95 5.04
N LYS A 225 23.10 -13.67 4.66
CA LYS A 225 23.91 -12.62 5.31
C LYS A 225 23.58 -12.53 6.80
N ARG A 226 22.31 -12.47 7.14
CA ARG A 226 21.83 -12.45 8.53
C ARG A 226 22.30 -13.71 9.30
N CYS A 227 22.17 -14.88 8.72
CA CYS A 227 22.61 -16.12 9.36
C CYS A 227 24.11 -16.08 9.69
N ARG A 228 24.95 -15.56 8.79
CA ARG A 228 26.39 -15.41 9.04
C ARG A 228 26.69 -14.39 10.15
N GLU A 229 25.99 -13.26 10.16
CA GLU A 229 26.14 -12.23 11.21
C GLU A 229 25.79 -12.81 12.59
N GLU A 230 24.70 -13.54 12.69
CA GLU A 230 24.27 -14.19 13.93
C GLU A 230 25.23 -15.31 14.39
N GLU A 231 25.79 -16.06 13.47
CA GLU A 231 26.83 -17.06 13.79
C GLU A 231 28.11 -16.42 14.33
N LEU A 232 28.52 -15.27 13.80
CA LEU A 232 29.66 -14.50 14.27
C LEU A 232 29.40 -13.92 15.67
N LEU A 233 28.22 -13.38 15.92
CA LEU A 233 27.81 -12.84 17.22
C LEU A 233 27.80 -13.95 18.29
N LYS A 234 27.28 -15.15 17.98
CA LYS A 234 27.31 -16.30 18.91
C LYS A 234 28.70 -16.78 19.25
N ARG A 235 29.67 -16.60 18.37
CA ARG A 235 31.08 -16.94 18.64
C ARG A 235 31.78 -15.93 19.55
N GLY A 236 31.26 -14.69 19.64
CA GLY A 236 31.89 -13.57 20.38
C GLY A 236 31.22 -13.18 21.70
N ALA A 237 30.05 -13.71 22.05
CA ALA A 237 29.34 -13.27 23.26
C ALA A 237 28.51 -14.41 23.90
N ASN A 238 28.71 -14.59 25.20
CA ASN A 238 27.75 -15.23 26.10
C ASN A 238 26.64 -14.21 26.39
N ALA A 239 25.57 -14.19 25.68
CA ALA A 239 24.35 -13.49 26.07
C ALA A 239 23.15 -13.85 25.19
N ASP A 240 21.99 -14.01 25.79
CA ASP A 240 20.67 -13.95 25.18
C ASP A 240 20.52 -12.56 24.50
N MET A 241 20.78 -12.49 23.22
CA MET A 241 20.52 -11.28 22.43
C MET A 241 19.18 -11.44 21.72
N ASP A 242 18.34 -10.43 21.88
CA ASP A 242 17.06 -10.28 21.21
C ASP A 242 17.28 -10.20 19.69
N TRP A 243 16.90 -11.26 18.99
CA TRP A 243 17.15 -11.55 17.57
C TRP A 243 16.42 -10.61 16.59
N HIS A 244 15.68 -9.63 17.13
CA HIS A 244 14.63 -8.94 16.36
C HIS A 244 14.70 -7.42 16.44
N ARG A 245 15.83 -6.85 16.90
CA ARG A 245 15.96 -5.39 17.10
C ARG A 245 15.77 -4.52 15.85
N ASP A 246 15.97 -5.07 14.66
CA ASP A 246 16.06 -4.27 13.43
C ASP A 246 14.94 -4.50 12.41
N LEU A 247 13.92 -5.32 12.75
CA LEU A 247 12.76 -5.48 11.87
C LEU A 247 11.78 -4.34 12.11
N PRO A 248 11.36 -3.61 11.06
CA PRO A 248 10.29 -2.63 11.22
C PRO A 248 9.01 -3.36 11.68
N SER A 249 8.45 -2.91 12.77
CA SER A 249 7.13 -3.34 13.21
C SER A 249 6.10 -2.62 12.36
N LEU A 250 5.59 -3.27 11.32
CA LEU A 250 4.51 -2.71 10.51
C LEU A 250 3.18 -2.95 11.22
N THR A 251 2.50 -1.87 11.52
CA THR A 251 1.10 -1.91 12.01
C THR A 251 0.14 -2.08 10.84
N SER A 252 -1.14 -2.38 11.10
CA SER A 252 -2.18 -2.44 10.07
C SER A 252 -2.24 -1.13 9.27
N ASP A 253 -2.13 0.01 9.96
CA ASP A 253 -2.14 1.33 9.33
C ASP A 253 -0.92 1.56 8.43
N ASP A 254 0.26 1.04 8.81
CA ASP A 254 1.47 1.13 7.97
C ASP A 254 1.37 0.26 6.72
N LEU A 255 0.63 -0.86 6.80
CA LEU A 255 0.37 -1.75 5.66
C LEU A 255 -0.62 -1.12 4.66
N ASP A 256 -1.70 -0.53 5.17
CA ASP A 256 -2.66 0.21 4.36
C ASP A 256 -1.99 1.43 3.69
N ASP A 257 -1.11 2.11 4.42
CA ASP A 257 -0.30 3.21 3.91
C ASP A 257 0.67 2.78 2.80
N LEU A 258 1.24 1.57 2.90
CA LEU A 258 2.15 1.01 1.89
C LEU A 258 1.42 0.58 0.61
N GLU A 259 0.21 0.04 0.70
CA GLU A 259 -0.57 -0.33 -0.49
C GLU A 259 -0.88 0.88 -1.38
N GLU A 260 -0.78 2.08 -0.83
CA GLU A 260 -1.15 3.34 -1.46
C GLU A 260 0.03 4.28 -1.71
N ALA A 261 1.26 3.91 -1.30
CA ALA A 261 2.46 4.69 -1.57
C ALA A 261 2.84 4.63 -3.06
N PRO A 262 3.65 5.57 -3.60
CA PRO A 262 4.20 5.49 -4.96
C PRO A 262 4.93 4.17 -5.19
N GLU A 263 4.88 3.66 -6.42
CA GLU A 263 5.45 2.36 -6.78
C GLU A 263 6.91 2.20 -6.35
N ASP A 264 7.73 3.24 -6.47
CA ASP A 264 9.14 3.24 -6.07
C ASP A 264 9.33 3.11 -4.54
N GLU A 265 8.49 3.75 -3.73
CA GLU A 265 8.53 3.61 -2.26
C GLU A 265 7.93 2.28 -1.80
N VAL A 266 6.84 1.85 -2.45
CA VAL A 266 6.26 0.51 -2.23
C VAL A 266 7.30 -0.54 -2.55
N GLU A 267 7.94 -0.45 -3.72
CA GLU A 267 8.94 -1.41 -4.16
C GLU A 267 10.14 -1.44 -3.21
N ALA A 268 10.65 -0.28 -2.78
CA ALA A 268 11.77 -0.19 -1.84
C ALA A 268 11.41 -0.77 -0.46
N THR A 269 10.21 -0.48 0.05
CA THR A 269 9.76 -1.00 1.35
C THR A 269 9.39 -2.47 1.27
N GLU A 270 8.70 -2.88 0.19
CA GLU A 270 8.41 -4.28 -0.10
C GLU A 270 9.70 -5.09 -0.18
N GLU A 271 10.71 -4.61 -0.89
CA GLU A 271 12.01 -5.26 -0.98
C GLU A 271 12.66 -5.38 0.39
N HIS A 272 12.65 -4.30 1.17
CA HIS A 272 13.24 -4.30 2.51
C HIS A 272 12.54 -5.30 3.45
N VAL A 273 11.21 -5.31 3.45
CA VAL A 273 10.41 -6.19 4.33
C VAL A 273 10.45 -7.64 3.86
N VAL A 274 10.22 -7.89 2.55
CA VAL A 274 10.25 -9.25 1.98
C VAL A 274 11.59 -9.92 2.19
N ASP A 275 12.66 -9.15 2.06
CA ASP A 275 14.01 -9.69 2.14
C ASP A 275 14.42 -10.03 3.58
N GLN A 276 13.91 -9.33 4.58
CA GLN A 276 14.37 -9.45 5.98
C GLN A 276 13.40 -10.19 6.90
N ALA A 277 12.09 -10.13 6.63
CA ALA A 277 11.11 -10.74 7.51
C ALA A 277 11.18 -12.27 7.47
N SER A 278 11.39 -12.89 8.62
CA SER A 278 11.40 -14.35 8.79
C SER A 278 10.71 -14.73 10.10
N ALA A 279 9.96 -15.82 10.07
CA ALA A 279 9.35 -16.42 11.26
C ALA A 279 10.35 -17.28 12.06
N ALA A 280 11.57 -17.48 11.59
CA ALA A 280 12.56 -18.31 12.24
C ALA A 280 12.95 -17.75 13.62
N LYS A 281 12.95 -18.64 14.64
CA LYS A 281 13.33 -18.34 16.04
C LYS A 281 14.74 -18.82 16.38
N SER A 282 15.38 -19.55 15.47
CA SER A 282 16.71 -20.12 15.68
C SER A 282 17.53 -20.14 14.38
N ILE A 283 18.87 -20.19 14.52
CA ILE A 283 19.77 -20.37 13.36
C ILE A 283 19.45 -21.64 12.58
N THR A 284 19.02 -22.69 13.27
CA THR A 284 18.64 -23.96 12.62
C THR A 284 17.43 -23.80 11.73
N GLU A 285 16.40 -23.09 12.20
CA GLU A 285 15.20 -22.77 11.42
C GLU A 285 15.54 -21.85 10.25
N LEU A 286 16.39 -20.82 10.48
CA LEU A 286 16.84 -19.91 9.45
C LEU A 286 17.58 -20.64 8.32
N ARG A 287 18.47 -21.58 8.67
CA ARG A 287 19.13 -22.44 7.68
C ARG A 287 18.17 -23.33 6.89
N ALA A 288 17.15 -23.87 7.55
CA ALA A 288 16.11 -24.65 6.90
C ALA A 288 15.32 -23.81 5.89
N GLU A 289 14.96 -22.58 6.27
CA GLU A 289 14.29 -21.62 5.37
C GLU A 289 15.19 -21.27 4.18
N ILE A 290 16.47 -20.95 4.39
CA ILE A 290 17.45 -20.69 3.33
C ILE A 290 17.54 -21.88 2.36
N SER A 291 17.60 -23.10 2.86
CA SER A 291 17.64 -24.30 2.00
C SER A 291 16.36 -24.46 1.16
N THR A 292 15.20 -24.10 1.71
CA THR A 292 13.93 -24.10 0.98
C THR A 292 13.95 -23.03 -0.12
N LEU A 293 14.40 -21.83 0.20
CA LEU A 293 14.51 -20.73 -0.77
C LEU A 293 15.49 -21.06 -1.91
N GLN A 294 16.62 -21.73 -1.63
CA GLN A 294 17.55 -22.18 -2.67
C GLN A 294 16.88 -23.14 -3.70
N LYS A 295 16.05 -24.04 -3.20
CA LYS A 295 15.29 -24.95 -4.08
C LYS A 295 14.24 -24.23 -4.92
N LEU A 296 13.52 -23.29 -4.30
CA LEU A 296 12.51 -22.49 -4.99
C LEU A 296 13.13 -21.55 -6.04
N GLU A 297 14.26 -20.93 -5.70
CA GLU A 297 15.05 -20.12 -6.63
C GLU A 297 15.51 -20.93 -7.84
N GLY A 298 16.02 -22.16 -7.64
CA GLY A 298 16.41 -23.06 -8.71
C GLY A 298 15.25 -23.36 -9.65
N LEU A 299 14.07 -23.69 -9.12
CA LEU A 299 12.87 -23.91 -9.92
C LEU A 299 12.42 -22.65 -10.68
N ALA A 300 12.45 -21.50 -10.01
CA ALA A 300 12.09 -20.24 -10.67
C ALA A 300 13.06 -19.89 -11.81
N LEU A 301 14.36 -20.19 -11.61
CA LEU A 301 15.37 -20.02 -12.66
C LEU A 301 15.13 -20.94 -13.86
N GLU A 302 14.76 -22.20 -13.63
CA GLU A 302 14.42 -23.15 -14.69
C GLU A 302 13.21 -22.66 -15.50
N VAL A 303 12.14 -22.21 -14.82
CA VAL A 303 10.95 -21.63 -15.48
C VAL A 303 11.34 -20.40 -16.29
N ARG A 304 12.12 -19.48 -15.71
CA ARG A 304 12.62 -18.29 -16.39
C ARG A 304 13.42 -18.63 -17.67
N GLN A 305 14.32 -19.62 -17.59
CA GLN A 305 15.16 -20.04 -18.71
C GLN A 305 14.40 -20.80 -19.79
N SER A 306 13.26 -21.38 -19.47
CA SER A 306 12.41 -22.05 -20.47
C SER A 306 11.78 -21.09 -21.46
N ASN A 307 11.87 -19.79 -21.25
CA ASN A 307 11.18 -18.75 -22.03
C ASN A 307 9.67 -18.99 -22.20
N CYS A 308 9.07 -19.76 -21.29
CA CYS A 308 7.66 -20.08 -21.31
C CYS A 308 6.94 -19.24 -20.26
N ASP A 309 6.48 -18.05 -20.65
CA ASP A 309 5.58 -17.20 -19.86
C ASP A 309 4.20 -17.21 -20.54
N ARG A 310 3.36 -18.13 -20.09
CA ARG A 310 2.01 -18.33 -20.67
C ARG A 310 1.12 -17.09 -20.53
N LYS A 311 1.31 -16.34 -19.46
CA LYS A 311 0.56 -15.10 -19.23
C LYS A 311 0.96 -14.04 -20.25
N TRP A 312 2.26 -13.88 -20.49
CA TRP A 312 2.78 -12.96 -21.49
C TRP A 312 2.41 -13.38 -22.93
N GLU A 313 2.50 -14.66 -23.23
CA GLU A 313 2.10 -15.20 -24.54
C GLU A 313 0.63 -14.89 -24.85
N GLU A 314 -0.27 -15.11 -23.86
CA GLU A 314 -1.69 -14.84 -24.03
C GLU A 314 -1.98 -13.34 -24.15
N LEU A 315 -1.34 -12.51 -23.33
CA LEU A 315 -1.44 -11.05 -23.44
C LEU A 315 -0.96 -10.57 -24.81
N SER A 316 0.19 -11.04 -25.26
CA SER A 316 0.75 -10.71 -26.58
C SER A 316 -0.20 -11.10 -27.72
N ARG A 317 -0.80 -12.28 -27.63
CA ARG A 317 -1.80 -12.76 -28.59
C ARG A 317 -3.02 -11.86 -28.64
N LEU A 318 -3.51 -11.42 -27.48
CA LEU A 318 -4.65 -10.51 -27.40
C LEU A 318 -4.36 -9.15 -28.01
N LEU A 319 -3.17 -8.60 -27.75
CA LEU A 319 -2.76 -7.30 -28.29
C LEU A 319 -2.54 -7.34 -29.81
N GLN A 320 -2.05 -8.46 -30.33
CA GLN A 320 -1.79 -8.63 -31.77
C GLN A 320 -3.06 -8.95 -32.57
N ASN A 321 -4.07 -9.58 -31.94
CA ASN A 321 -5.33 -9.94 -32.62
C ASN A 321 -6.38 -8.83 -32.62
N GLN A 322 -6.08 -7.66 -32.05
CA GLN A 322 -6.96 -6.47 -32.09
C GLN A 322 -6.63 -5.52 -33.27
N THR A 323 -5.76 -5.92 -34.19
CA THR A 323 -5.56 -5.30 -35.47
C THR A 323 -6.26 -6.12 -36.53
#